data_ae74742c2b286d620755b60cde159b41
#
_entry.id   ae74742c2b286d620755b60cde159b41
#
_cell.length_a   1.000
_cell.length_b   1.000
_cell.length_c   1.000
_cell.angle_alpha   90.00
_cell.angle_beta   90.00
_cell.angle_gamma   90.00
#
_symmetry.space_group_name_H-M   'P 1'
#
loop_
_entity.id
_entity.type
_entity.pdbx_description
1 polymer ?
#
loop_
_entity_poly.entity_id
_entity_poly.type
_entity_poly.pdbx_seq_one_letter_code
_entity_poly.pdbx_strand_id
1 'polypeptide(L)'
;MAVEKIKKVEPVKVKKKRGPKPKIDEYYVNPADFKQQIRDYYETEVCIFELANSLKRIAYGLGNKSNFINYTYKEEMIGDALVKMYTALKNKKFNVDSEYNPFSYFTTIAFHAFINRIKKEKKHHETLTNYKEMVYEEEMAAVTDGQVYVKPSSDDLEYSN
;
A
#
# COMPACT_ATOMS: atom_id res chain seq x y z
N MET A 1 -52.11 45.95 25.88
CA MET A 1 -50.65 45.66 25.96
C MET A 1 -50.31 44.62 24.91
N ALA A 2 -49.65 45.06 23.84
CA ALA A 2 -49.25 44.16 22.73
C ALA A 2 -47.93 43.46 23.09
N VAL A 3 -47.93 42.13 23.10
CA VAL A 3 -46.74 41.32 23.33
C VAL A 3 -46.04 41.14 21.97
N GLU A 4 -44.90 41.78 21.83
CA GLU A 4 -44.05 41.78 20.65
C GLU A 4 -43.41 40.40 20.46
N LYS A 5 -43.72 39.70 19.35
CA LYS A 5 -43.15 38.38 19.03
C LYS A 5 -41.69 38.55 18.56
N ILE A 6 -40.77 38.11 19.40
CA ILE A 6 -39.35 38.00 19.06
C ILE A 6 -39.18 37.00 17.93
N LYS A 7 -38.79 37.45 16.74
CA LYS A 7 -38.41 36.61 15.59
C LYS A 7 -37.10 35.86 15.92
N LYS A 8 -37.18 34.54 16.01
CA LYS A 8 -35.98 33.67 16.08
C LYS A 8 -35.13 33.88 14.82
N VAL A 9 -33.94 34.39 15.00
CA VAL A 9 -32.91 34.50 13.93
C VAL A 9 -32.34 33.09 13.72
N GLU A 10 -32.55 32.54 12.53
CA GLU A 10 -31.93 31.26 12.14
C GLU A 10 -30.42 31.42 11.96
N PRO A 11 -29.60 30.44 12.41
CA PRO A 11 -28.16 30.53 12.28
C PRO A 11 -27.75 30.46 10.81
N VAL A 12 -27.07 31.49 10.32
CA VAL A 12 -26.48 31.55 8.98
C VAL A 12 -25.48 30.42 8.81
N LYS A 13 -25.79 29.42 7.96
CA LYS A 13 -24.85 28.33 7.58
C LYS A 13 -23.67 28.94 6.81
N VAL A 14 -22.55 29.17 7.51
CA VAL A 14 -21.30 29.59 6.90
C VAL A 14 -20.80 28.42 6.03
N LYS A 15 -20.87 28.60 4.70
CA LYS A 15 -20.28 27.65 3.75
C LYS A 15 -18.77 27.64 3.98
N LYS A 16 -18.22 26.55 4.52
CA LYS A 16 -16.77 26.34 4.64
C LYS A 16 -16.17 26.49 3.23
N LYS A 17 -15.29 27.47 3.04
CA LYS A 17 -14.53 27.66 1.81
C LYS A 17 -13.78 26.35 1.53
N ARG A 18 -14.04 25.73 0.38
CA ARG A 18 -13.26 24.57 -0.08
C ARG A 18 -11.80 25.02 -0.19
N GLY A 19 -10.88 24.31 0.43
CA GLY A 19 -9.46 24.53 0.29
C GLY A 19 -9.02 24.51 -1.17
N PRO A 20 -7.77 24.93 -1.49
CA PRO A 20 -7.26 24.91 -2.85
C PRO A 20 -7.47 23.51 -3.45
N LYS A 21 -7.92 23.47 -4.72
CA LYS A 21 -8.09 22.19 -5.44
C LYS A 21 -6.77 21.44 -5.37
N PRO A 22 -6.78 20.12 -5.03
CA PRO A 22 -5.56 19.34 -5.06
C PRO A 22 -4.93 19.49 -6.44
N LYS A 23 -3.62 19.76 -6.49
CA LYS A 23 -2.84 19.69 -7.73
C LYS A 23 -3.18 18.36 -8.38
N ILE A 24 -3.36 18.35 -9.72
CA ILE A 24 -3.57 17.10 -10.49
C ILE A 24 -2.59 16.10 -9.95
N ASP A 25 -3.13 15.02 -9.39
CA ASP A 25 -2.34 14.04 -8.65
C ASP A 25 -1.25 13.53 -9.61
N GLU A 26 0.02 13.69 -9.24
CA GLU A 26 1.17 13.25 -10.02
C GLU A 26 1.04 11.77 -10.47
N TYR A 27 0.27 11.02 -9.72
CA TYR A 27 -0.01 9.59 -9.93
C TYR A 27 -1.32 9.32 -10.67
N TYR A 28 -1.99 10.37 -11.17
CA TYR A 28 -3.23 10.19 -11.93
C TYR A 28 -2.96 9.52 -13.28
N VAL A 29 -3.73 8.48 -13.57
CA VAL A 29 -3.75 7.77 -14.84
C VAL A 29 -5.16 7.89 -15.43
N ASN A 30 -5.28 8.43 -16.66
CA ASN A 30 -6.54 8.48 -17.37
C ASN A 30 -6.98 7.06 -17.76
N PRO A 31 -8.15 6.57 -17.32
CA PRO A 31 -8.58 5.20 -17.62
C PRO A 31 -8.78 4.91 -19.11
N ALA A 32 -9.21 5.90 -19.90
CA ALA A 32 -9.42 5.73 -21.33
C ALA A 32 -8.10 5.57 -22.09
N ASP A 33 -7.13 6.45 -21.82
CA ASP A 33 -5.79 6.37 -22.42
C ASP A 33 -5.08 5.10 -22.01
N PHE A 34 -5.19 4.72 -20.74
CA PHE A 34 -4.60 3.50 -20.22
C PHE A 34 -5.20 2.24 -20.88
N LYS A 35 -6.52 2.24 -21.12
CA LYS A 35 -7.19 1.15 -21.83
C LYS A 35 -6.69 1.02 -23.26
N GLN A 36 -6.48 2.14 -23.96
CA GLN A 36 -5.93 2.15 -25.31
C GLN A 36 -4.48 1.63 -25.32
N GLN A 37 -3.64 2.09 -24.39
CA GLN A 37 -2.26 1.61 -24.25
C GLN A 37 -2.18 0.09 -24.05
N ILE A 38 -3.13 -0.48 -23.28
CA ILE A 38 -3.20 -1.94 -23.07
C ILE A 38 -3.61 -2.64 -24.38
N ARG A 39 -4.57 -2.09 -25.13
CA ARG A 39 -4.99 -2.64 -26.42
C ARG A 39 -3.83 -2.66 -27.40
N ASP A 40 -3.12 -1.55 -27.55
CA ASP A 40 -1.96 -1.44 -28.43
C ASP A 40 -0.86 -2.44 -28.06
N TYR A 41 -0.63 -2.63 -26.75
CA TYR A 41 0.30 -3.66 -26.26
C TYR A 41 -0.16 -5.09 -26.63
N TYR A 42 -1.45 -5.37 -26.55
CA TYR A 42 -1.97 -6.71 -26.88
C TYR A 42 -1.87 -7.04 -28.36
N GLU A 43 -1.88 -6.02 -29.21
CA GLU A 43 -1.72 -6.16 -30.67
C GLU A 43 -0.23 -6.24 -31.08
N THR A 44 0.60 -5.39 -30.53
CA THR A 44 2.00 -5.22 -30.94
C THR A 44 3.00 -6.03 -30.09
N GLU A 45 2.62 -6.43 -28.87
CA GLU A 45 3.46 -7.02 -27.83
C GLU A 45 4.65 -6.13 -27.40
N VAL A 46 4.66 -4.87 -27.84
CA VAL A 46 5.68 -3.89 -27.47
C VAL A 46 5.19 -3.02 -26.32
N CYS A 47 5.89 -3.10 -25.19
CA CYS A 47 5.61 -2.22 -24.04
C CYS A 47 6.18 -0.83 -24.30
N ILE A 48 5.32 0.10 -24.65
CA ILE A 48 5.70 1.51 -24.84
C ILE A 48 5.93 2.20 -23.49
N PHE A 49 6.72 3.27 -23.52
CA PHE A 49 7.08 4.04 -22.33
C PHE A 49 5.85 4.55 -21.55
N GLU A 50 4.82 5.02 -22.24
CA GLU A 50 3.58 5.54 -21.64
C GLU A 50 2.86 4.47 -20.83
N LEU A 51 2.77 3.24 -21.34
CA LEU A 51 2.17 2.10 -20.64
C LEU A 51 2.97 1.76 -19.37
N ALA A 52 4.30 1.65 -19.49
CA ALA A 52 5.18 1.40 -18.35
C ALA A 52 5.05 2.49 -17.28
N ASN A 53 4.97 3.76 -17.71
CA ASN A 53 4.78 4.90 -16.82
C ASN A 53 3.41 4.88 -16.14
N SER A 54 2.35 4.47 -16.84
CA SER A 54 1.01 4.30 -16.26
C SER A 54 1.03 3.26 -15.14
N LEU A 55 1.65 2.10 -15.35
CA LEU A 55 1.83 1.08 -14.31
C LEU A 55 2.64 1.60 -13.12
N LYS A 56 3.73 2.33 -13.39
CA LYS A 56 4.58 2.96 -12.38
C LYS A 56 3.77 3.94 -11.53
N ARG A 57 2.98 4.83 -12.14
CA ARG A 57 2.11 5.78 -11.43
C ARG A 57 1.13 5.08 -10.51
N ILE A 58 0.52 3.97 -10.95
CA ILE A 58 -0.39 3.17 -10.10
C ILE A 58 0.35 2.64 -8.87
N ALA A 59 1.53 2.02 -9.06
CA ALA A 59 2.29 1.43 -7.97
C ALA A 59 2.77 2.49 -6.96
N TYR A 60 3.37 3.58 -7.43
CA TYR A 60 3.83 4.67 -6.56
C TYR A 60 2.68 5.43 -5.89
N GLY A 61 1.59 5.68 -6.63
CA GLY A 61 0.39 6.28 -6.07
C GLY A 61 -0.19 5.46 -4.92
N LEU A 62 -0.19 4.14 -5.03
CA LEU A 62 -0.60 3.25 -3.95
C LEU A 62 0.41 3.26 -2.80
N GLY A 63 1.72 3.17 -3.08
CA GLY A 63 2.79 3.17 -2.08
C GLY A 63 2.86 4.45 -1.24
N ASN A 64 2.40 5.57 -1.79
CA ASN A 64 2.35 6.85 -1.07
C ASN A 64 1.04 7.08 -0.30
N LYS A 65 0.10 6.11 -0.28
CA LYS A 65 -1.07 6.18 0.60
C LYS A 65 -0.65 6.00 2.06
N SER A 66 -1.39 6.63 2.96
CA SER A 66 -1.13 6.58 4.42
C SER A 66 -0.95 5.17 4.98
N ASN A 67 -1.61 4.18 4.38
CA ASN A 67 -1.53 2.79 4.80
C ASN A 67 -0.20 2.11 4.46
N PHE A 68 0.58 2.66 3.51
CA PHE A 68 1.78 2.01 2.98
C PHE A 68 3.05 2.85 3.06
N ILE A 69 2.92 4.18 3.25
CA ILE A 69 4.03 5.13 3.17
C ILE A 69 5.15 4.87 4.19
N ASN A 70 4.78 4.34 5.37
CA ASN A 70 5.69 4.18 6.51
C ASN A 70 6.42 2.82 6.52
N TYR A 71 6.18 1.94 5.55
CA TYR A 71 6.92 0.68 5.50
C TYR A 71 8.36 0.89 5.00
N THR A 72 9.34 0.36 5.72
CA THR A 72 10.76 0.43 5.36
C THR A 72 11.08 -0.25 4.05
N TYR A 73 10.33 -1.31 3.72
CA TYR A 73 10.41 -2.07 2.46
C TYR A 73 9.39 -1.63 1.40
N LYS A 74 9.04 -0.32 1.40
CA LYS A 74 8.07 0.24 0.45
C LYS A 74 8.51 0.08 -1.01
N GLU A 75 9.79 0.25 -1.30
CA GLU A 75 10.33 0.12 -2.66
C GLU A 75 10.23 -1.33 -3.17
N GLU A 76 10.44 -2.31 -2.31
CA GLU A 76 10.24 -3.72 -2.63
C GLU A 76 8.76 -4.04 -2.90
N MET A 77 7.85 -3.45 -2.12
CA MET A 77 6.40 -3.56 -2.36
C MET A 77 6.04 -3.02 -3.74
N ILE A 78 6.57 -1.86 -4.12
CA ILE A 78 6.37 -1.23 -5.43
C ILE A 78 6.94 -2.13 -6.54
N GLY A 79 8.16 -2.65 -6.36
CA GLY A 79 8.78 -3.58 -7.30
C GLY A 79 7.95 -4.84 -7.53
N ASP A 80 7.49 -5.48 -6.45
CA ASP A 80 6.61 -6.66 -6.52
C ASP A 80 5.29 -6.36 -7.26
N ALA A 81 4.70 -5.19 -7.01
CA ALA A 81 3.48 -4.77 -7.68
C ALA A 81 3.70 -4.58 -9.19
N LEU A 82 4.80 -3.93 -9.58
CA LEU A 82 5.15 -3.74 -10.99
C LEU A 82 5.31 -5.09 -11.71
N VAL A 83 6.04 -6.04 -11.11
CA VAL A 83 6.21 -7.39 -11.66
C VAL A 83 4.87 -8.11 -11.82
N LYS A 84 3.99 -8.04 -10.81
CA LYS A 84 2.67 -8.68 -10.87
C LYS A 84 1.74 -8.05 -11.90
N MET A 85 1.72 -6.72 -12.00
CA MET A 85 0.94 -6.00 -13.00
C MET A 85 1.44 -6.30 -14.41
N TYR A 86 2.75 -6.28 -14.64
CA TYR A 86 3.35 -6.64 -15.93
C TYR A 86 3.07 -8.09 -16.31
N THR A 87 3.16 -9.03 -15.37
CA THR A 87 2.81 -10.43 -15.60
C THR A 87 1.35 -10.59 -16.01
N ALA A 88 0.42 -9.85 -15.36
CA ALA A 88 -0.99 -9.87 -15.72
C ALA A 88 -1.21 -9.28 -17.14
N LEU A 89 -0.47 -8.24 -17.48
CA LEU A 89 -0.50 -7.62 -18.80
C LEU A 89 0.04 -8.59 -19.88
N LYS A 90 1.22 -9.17 -19.67
CA LYS A 90 1.84 -10.14 -20.58
C LYS A 90 0.94 -11.35 -20.86
N ASN A 91 0.26 -11.83 -19.82
CA ASN A 91 -0.68 -12.96 -19.92
C ASN A 91 -2.07 -12.55 -20.43
N LYS A 92 -2.24 -11.31 -20.89
CA LYS A 92 -3.49 -10.77 -21.45
C LYS A 92 -4.71 -11.02 -20.54
N LYS A 93 -4.50 -10.92 -19.19
CA LYS A 93 -5.54 -11.25 -18.21
C LYS A 93 -6.65 -10.21 -18.10
N PHE A 94 -6.39 -8.98 -18.55
CA PHE A 94 -7.40 -7.93 -18.57
C PHE A 94 -8.15 -7.97 -19.91
N ASN A 95 -9.49 -8.08 -19.84
CA ASN A 95 -10.32 -7.98 -21.06
C ASN A 95 -10.52 -6.51 -21.43
N VAL A 96 -9.88 -6.07 -22.51
CA VAL A 96 -9.95 -4.68 -23.01
C VAL A 96 -11.31 -4.31 -23.60
N ASP A 97 -12.12 -5.27 -23.99
CA ASP A 97 -13.46 -5.03 -24.55
C ASP A 97 -14.54 -4.95 -23.47
N SER A 98 -14.20 -5.30 -22.23
CA SER A 98 -15.10 -5.17 -21.11
C SER A 98 -15.30 -3.71 -20.71
N GLU A 99 -16.42 -3.41 -20.02
CA GLU A 99 -16.69 -2.09 -19.44
C GLU A 99 -15.86 -1.81 -18.17
N TYR A 100 -15.08 -2.79 -17.70
CA TYR A 100 -14.29 -2.64 -16.48
C TYR A 100 -13.20 -1.58 -16.63
N ASN A 101 -12.98 -0.83 -15.53
CA ASN A 101 -11.94 0.18 -15.47
C ASN A 101 -10.57 -0.49 -15.28
N PRO A 102 -9.64 -0.35 -16.25
CA PRO A 102 -8.30 -0.93 -16.15
C PRO A 102 -7.52 -0.40 -14.95
N PHE A 103 -7.66 0.88 -14.61
CA PHE A 103 -7.01 1.47 -13.44
C PHE A 103 -7.39 0.73 -12.15
N SER A 104 -8.67 0.44 -11.94
CA SER A 104 -9.13 -0.30 -10.76
C SER A 104 -8.61 -1.73 -10.75
N TYR A 105 -8.60 -2.39 -11.90
CA TYR A 105 -8.09 -3.77 -12.04
C TYR A 105 -6.60 -3.86 -11.66
N PHE A 106 -5.76 -3.01 -12.23
CA PHE A 106 -4.33 -3.02 -11.95
C PHE A 106 -4.00 -2.51 -10.55
N THR A 107 -4.77 -1.56 -10.01
CA THR A 107 -4.64 -1.13 -8.61
C THR A 107 -4.93 -2.28 -7.64
N THR A 108 -5.92 -3.12 -7.93
CA THR A 108 -6.22 -4.32 -7.12
C THR A 108 -5.07 -5.31 -7.15
N ILE A 109 -4.44 -5.54 -8.30
CA ILE A 109 -3.25 -6.41 -8.40
C ILE A 109 -2.10 -5.85 -7.56
N ALA A 110 -1.83 -4.55 -7.67
CA ALA A 110 -0.79 -3.88 -6.90
C ALA A 110 -1.06 -3.98 -5.39
N PHE A 111 -2.31 -3.76 -4.96
CA PHE A 111 -2.72 -3.89 -3.57
C PHE A 111 -2.47 -5.31 -3.03
N HIS A 112 -2.86 -6.33 -3.75
CA HIS A 112 -2.59 -7.71 -3.35
C HIS A 112 -1.09 -8.04 -3.30
N ALA A 113 -0.29 -7.49 -4.21
CA ALA A 113 1.17 -7.63 -4.17
C ALA A 113 1.75 -7.01 -2.88
N PHE A 114 1.29 -5.82 -2.50
CA PHE A 114 1.68 -5.15 -1.26
C PHE A 114 1.34 -5.98 -0.02
N ILE A 115 0.09 -6.45 0.08
CA ILE A 115 -0.33 -7.30 1.20
C ILE A 115 0.50 -8.59 1.28
N ASN A 116 0.82 -9.21 0.14
CA ASN A 116 1.64 -10.41 0.12
C ASN A 116 3.08 -10.14 0.59
N ARG A 117 3.68 -8.99 0.22
CA ARG A 117 4.99 -8.59 0.73
C ARG A 117 4.94 -8.38 2.24
N ILE A 118 3.96 -7.63 2.75
CA ILE A 118 3.78 -7.40 4.19
C ILE A 118 3.69 -8.72 4.95
N LYS A 119 2.89 -9.67 4.47
CA LYS A 119 2.78 -11.00 5.09
C LYS A 119 4.12 -11.77 5.08
N LYS A 120 4.88 -11.67 3.98
CA LYS A 120 6.19 -12.32 3.85
C LYS A 120 7.20 -11.73 4.83
N GLU A 121 7.28 -10.39 4.92
CA GLU A 121 8.19 -9.70 5.84
C GLU A 121 7.83 -9.99 7.30
N LYS A 122 6.54 -9.98 7.63
CA LYS A 122 6.08 -10.34 8.98
C LYS A 122 6.48 -11.77 9.35
N LYS A 123 6.24 -12.74 8.47
CA LYS A 123 6.66 -14.14 8.69
C LYS A 123 8.17 -14.27 8.84
N HIS A 124 8.94 -13.53 8.04
CA HIS A 124 10.40 -13.53 8.13
C HIS A 124 10.86 -12.98 9.48
N HIS A 125 10.27 -11.87 9.93
CA HIS A 125 10.57 -11.30 11.23
C HIS A 125 10.25 -12.27 12.38
N GLU A 126 9.08 -12.90 12.37
CA GLU A 126 8.71 -13.94 13.35
C GLU A 126 9.72 -15.09 13.38
N THR A 127 10.15 -15.56 12.20
CA THR A 127 11.16 -16.65 12.11
C THR A 127 12.50 -16.24 12.71
N LEU A 128 12.97 -15.01 12.43
CA LEU A 128 14.22 -14.49 12.99
C LEU A 128 14.13 -14.31 14.51
N THR A 129 13.00 -13.83 15.01
CA THR A 129 12.78 -13.67 16.46
C THR A 129 12.84 -15.01 17.16
N ASN A 130 12.12 -16.03 16.66
CA ASN A 130 12.13 -17.38 17.21
C ASN A 130 13.53 -18.01 17.17
N TYR A 131 14.29 -17.77 16.08
CA TYR A 131 15.67 -18.26 16.00
C TYR A 131 16.59 -17.60 17.03
N LYS A 132 16.51 -16.28 17.20
CA LYS A 132 17.28 -15.55 18.20
C LYS A 132 16.96 -16.03 19.62
N GLU A 133 15.69 -16.23 19.93
CA GLU A 133 15.25 -16.78 21.22
C GLU A 133 15.85 -18.18 21.46
N MET A 134 15.79 -19.06 20.47
CA MET A 134 16.33 -20.42 20.56
C MET A 134 17.85 -20.40 20.79
N VAL A 135 18.62 -19.61 20.04
CA VAL A 135 20.08 -19.47 20.21
C VAL A 135 20.41 -18.91 21.58
N TYR A 136 19.66 -17.89 22.04
CA TYR A 136 19.86 -17.31 23.35
C TYR A 136 19.58 -18.33 24.48
N GLU A 137 18.52 -19.10 24.39
CA GLU A 137 18.20 -20.17 25.36
C GLU A 137 19.31 -21.24 25.38
N GLU A 138 19.84 -21.62 24.20
CA GLU A 138 20.93 -22.62 24.09
C GLU A 138 22.24 -22.09 24.68
N GLU A 139 22.63 -20.84 24.40
CA GLU A 139 23.81 -20.21 24.95
C GLU A 139 23.72 -20.05 26.48
N MET A 140 22.55 -19.62 26.99
CA MET A 140 22.35 -19.46 28.42
C MET A 140 22.30 -20.81 29.17
N ALA A 141 21.76 -21.86 28.56
CA ALA A 141 21.80 -23.18 29.11
C ALA A 141 23.25 -23.74 29.22
N ALA A 142 24.10 -23.37 28.26
CA ALA A 142 25.53 -23.76 28.27
C ALA A 142 26.35 -23.00 29.34
N VAL A 143 25.94 -21.79 29.71
CA VAL A 143 26.65 -20.97 30.72
C VAL A 143 26.15 -21.23 32.14
N THR A 144 24.90 -21.67 32.31
CA THR A 144 24.26 -21.85 33.62
C THR A 144 24.38 -23.32 34.07
N ASP A 145 25.53 -23.70 34.58
CA ASP A 145 25.71 -25.01 35.25
C ASP A 145 24.83 -25.03 36.51
N GLY A 146 23.52 -25.33 36.33
CA GLY A 146 22.55 -25.56 37.41
C GLY A 146 21.84 -24.37 38.04
N GLN A 147 21.97 -23.14 37.52
CA GLN A 147 21.19 -22.00 37.97
C GLN A 147 19.93 -21.79 37.13
N VAL A 148 18.79 -21.51 37.79
CA VAL A 148 17.49 -21.28 37.12
C VAL A 148 17.55 -19.99 36.29
N TYR A 149 17.47 -20.14 34.99
CA TYR A 149 17.38 -19.01 34.06
C TYR A 149 15.94 -18.47 33.98
N VAL A 150 15.77 -17.17 34.21
CA VAL A 150 14.49 -16.48 33.99
C VAL A 150 14.54 -15.80 32.63
N LYS A 151 13.71 -16.30 31.69
CA LYS A 151 13.59 -15.71 30.35
C LYS A 151 13.12 -14.25 30.45
N PRO A 152 13.84 -13.28 29.83
CA PRO A 152 13.33 -11.91 29.75
C PRO A 152 12.03 -11.90 28.94
N SER A 153 11.06 -11.12 29.43
CA SER A 153 9.80 -10.97 28.72
C SER A 153 10.02 -10.28 27.38
N SER A 154 9.20 -10.61 26.37
CA SER A 154 9.25 -9.97 25.04
C SER A 154 9.06 -8.46 25.09
N ASP A 155 8.52 -7.92 26.18
CA ASP A 155 8.28 -6.51 26.43
C ASP A 155 9.56 -5.75 26.85
N ASP A 156 10.61 -6.46 27.30
CA ASP A 156 11.90 -5.89 27.70
C ASP A 156 12.83 -5.61 26.51
N LEU A 157 12.44 -6.01 25.29
CA LEU A 157 13.22 -5.84 24.05
C LEU A 157 12.80 -4.61 23.23
N GLU A 158 11.99 -3.69 23.79
CA GLU A 158 11.72 -2.40 23.16
C GLU A 158 12.96 -1.50 23.23
N TYR A 159 13.65 -1.46 22.14
CA TYR A 159 14.50 -0.43 21.53
C TYR A 159 14.97 0.71 22.44
N SER A 160 16.22 0.61 22.86
CA SER A 160 17.04 1.80 23.06
C SER A 160 17.52 2.28 21.69
N ASN A 161 16.93 3.36 21.20
CA ASN A 161 17.49 4.17 20.12
C ASN A 161 18.69 4.93 20.61
#